data_2a7f3bfb9b6a530a9ebcb139b376716c
#
_entry.id   2a7f3bfb9b6a530a9ebcb139b376716c
#
_cell.length_a   1.000
_cell.length_b   1.000
_cell.length_c   1.000
_cell.angle_alpha   90.00
_cell.angle_beta   90.00
_cell.angle_gamma   90.00
#
_symmetry.space_group_name_H-M   'P 1'
#
loop_
_entity.id
_entity.type
_entity.pdbx_description
1 polymer ?
#
loop_
_entity_poly.entity_id
_entity_poly.type
_entity_poly.pdbx_seq_one_letter_code
_entity_poly.pdbx_strand_id
1 'polypeptide(L)'
;MRPFELSSDEQFTYLHKIEIDITEKCNLSCKSCVRGCDNFKSDVMISLDKIQRFVDESIELNYQWERIGIMGGEPTLHPQLSEIINILYDYHQFNPSCHFWTRSNCIIPFDFPSWIEYQKNIDHSYHHAFYVSPQDVNYPMNKRTCHVLYDCGLMYSHHGYLPCCNSNVHIRAFNLIDGIQSLKNVNIESMMRLCEIYCKHCGWYMMDDFESGHLMEYPDTYMSETWRKAMDRYKLVT
;
A
#
# COMPACT_ATOMS: atom_id res chain seq x y z
N MET A 1 -9.18 20.58 -2.50
CA MET A 1 -10.43 19.89 -2.91
C MET A 1 -10.27 18.47 -2.48
N ARG A 2 -11.16 17.93 -1.66
CA ARG A 2 -11.05 16.53 -1.18
C ARG A 2 -11.20 15.59 -2.38
N PRO A 3 -10.30 14.61 -2.60
CA PRO A 3 -10.38 13.71 -3.73
C PRO A 3 -11.54 12.71 -3.63
N PHE A 4 -12.09 12.51 -2.40
CA PHE A 4 -13.15 11.55 -2.10
C PHE A 4 -14.15 12.05 -1.06
N GLU A 5 -15.40 11.59 -1.18
CA GLU A 5 -16.47 11.76 -0.20
C GLU A 5 -16.97 10.40 0.26
N LEU A 6 -16.44 9.91 1.37
CA LEU A 6 -16.80 8.62 1.94
C LEU A 6 -18.02 8.73 2.86
N SER A 7 -18.98 7.82 2.74
CA SER A 7 -20.04 7.62 3.72
C SER A 7 -19.48 7.14 5.06
N SER A 8 -20.28 7.16 6.14
CA SER A 8 -19.83 6.72 7.46
C SER A 8 -19.37 5.26 7.48
N ASP A 9 -20.09 4.37 6.80
CA ASP A 9 -19.75 2.95 6.73
C ASP A 9 -18.47 2.73 5.93
N GLU A 10 -18.29 3.47 4.84
CA GLU A 10 -17.08 3.46 4.04
C GLU A 10 -15.87 3.96 4.83
N GLN A 11 -16.03 5.03 5.63
CA GLN A 11 -14.97 5.54 6.52
C GLN A 11 -14.58 4.49 7.56
N PHE A 12 -15.56 3.81 8.16
CA PHE A 12 -15.31 2.75 9.12
C PHE A 12 -14.52 1.61 8.47
N THR A 13 -15.00 1.06 7.37
CA THR A 13 -14.33 -0.03 6.64
C THR A 13 -12.90 0.36 6.23
N TYR A 14 -12.71 1.56 5.73
CA TYR A 14 -11.41 2.07 5.31
C TYR A 14 -10.41 2.14 6.46
N LEU A 15 -10.81 2.69 7.60
CA LEU A 15 -9.91 2.88 8.74
C LEU A 15 -9.59 1.58 9.49
N HIS A 16 -10.39 0.51 9.33
CA HIS A 16 -10.19 -0.74 10.07
C HIS A 16 -9.49 -1.85 9.26
N LYS A 17 -9.04 -1.54 8.05
CA LYS A 17 -8.18 -2.43 7.23
C LYS A 17 -6.82 -1.80 7.03
N ILE A 18 -5.77 -2.62 7.07
CA ILE A 18 -4.40 -2.13 6.88
C ILE A 18 -3.51 -3.17 6.21
N GLU A 19 -2.63 -2.72 5.34
CA GLU A 19 -1.51 -3.50 4.84
C GLU A 19 -0.20 -2.97 5.43
N ILE A 20 0.61 -3.84 6.01
CA ILE A 20 1.92 -3.51 6.55
C ILE A 20 2.97 -3.87 5.52
N ASP A 21 3.57 -2.88 4.87
CA ASP A 21 4.70 -3.10 3.96
C ASP A 21 5.98 -3.28 4.78
N ILE A 22 6.36 -4.55 5.02
CA ILE A 22 7.53 -4.88 5.84
C ILE A 22 8.85 -4.71 5.09
N THR A 23 8.82 -4.76 3.76
CA THR A 23 9.99 -4.53 2.92
C THR A 23 9.60 -3.94 1.58
N GLU A 24 10.47 -3.13 1.00
CA GLU A 24 10.35 -2.65 -0.38
C GLU A 24 11.11 -3.53 -1.38
N LYS A 25 11.94 -4.45 -0.86
CA LYS A 25 12.71 -5.40 -1.66
C LYS A 25 11.84 -6.47 -2.29
N CYS A 26 12.09 -6.76 -3.57
CA CYS A 26 11.47 -7.87 -4.28
C CYS A 26 12.49 -8.54 -5.20
N ASN A 27 12.41 -9.86 -5.33
CA ASN A 27 13.20 -10.65 -6.28
C ASN A 27 12.53 -10.77 -7.66
N LEU A 28 11.39 -10.11 -7.86
CA LEU A 28 10.71 -9.98 -9.15
C LEU A 28 10.71 -8.53 -9.65
N SER A 29 10.31 -8.34 -10.90
CA SER A 29 10.14 -7.04 -11.55
C SER A 29 8.86 -7.07 -12.40
N CYS A 30 7.73 -7.33 -11.74
CA CYS A 30 6.42 -7.41 -12.39
C CYS A 30 6.05 -6.06 -13.01
N LYS A 31 5.57 -6.07 -14.25
CA LYS A 31 5.16 -4.85 -14.95
C LYS A 31 4.06 -4.12 -14.19
N SER A 32 4.13 -2.79 -14.16
CA SER A 32 3.17 -1.93 -13.47
C SER A 32 2.97 -2.31 -11.99
N CYS A 33 4.05 -2.73 -11.33
CA CYS A 33 4.02 -3.12 -9.93
C CYS A 33 3.59 -1.94 -9.04
N VAL A 34 2.48 -2.09 -8.32
CA VAL A 34 1.94 -1.06 -7.41
C VAL A 34 2.87 -0.75 -6.23
N ARG A 35 3.86 -1.60 -5.96
CA ARG A 35 4.94 -1.34 -4.99
C ARG A 35 6.19 -0.75 -5.64
N GLY A 36 6.21 -0.59 -6.96
CA GLY A 36 7.33 -0.01 -7.69
C GLY A 36 8.56 -0.91 -7.82
N CYS A 37 8.43 -2.22 -7.58
CA CYS A 37 9.56 -3.14 -7.59
C CYS A 37 10.19 -3.35 -8.99
N ASP A 38 9.55 -2.88 -10.05
CA ASP A 38 10.05 -2.90 -11.41
C ASP A 38 10.92 -1.67 -11.73
N ASN A 39 10.41 -0.46 -11.45
CA ASN A 39 11.02 0.81 -11.86
C ASN A 39 11.64 1.63 -10.72
N PHE A 40 11.17 1.45 -9.48
CA PHE A 40 11.59 2.20 -8.30
C PHE A 40 12.10 1.23 -7.22
N LYS A 41 13.12 0.45 -7.56
CA LYS A 41 13.69 -0.59 -6.67
C LYS A 41 14.25 0.03 -5.39
N SER A 42 14.01 -0.65 -4.29
CA SER A 42 14.52 -0.26 -2.97
C SER A 42 14.77 -1.50 -2.13
N ASP A 43 15.77 -1.44 -1.26
CA ASP A 43 16.09 -2.49 -0.30
C ASP A 43 15.67 -2.12 1.14
N VAL A 44 14.87 -1.06 1.30
CA VAL A 44 14.41 -0.59 2.61
C VAL A 44 13.51 -1.63 3.25
N MET A 45 13.70 -1.80 4.55
CA MET A 45 12.94 -2.72 5.40
C MET A 45 12.42 -1.98 6.63
N ILE A 46 11.25 -2.37 7.10
CA ILE A 46 10.71 -1.83 8.35
C ILE A 46 11.50 -2.40 9.54
N SER A 47 11.75 -1.60 10.56
CA SER A 47 12.39 -2.10 11.77
C SER A 47 11.41 -2.82 12.70
N LEU A 48 11.91 -3.76 13.51
CA LEU A 48 11.10 -4.42 14.54
C LEU A 48 10.48 -3.40 15.51
N ASP A 49 11.19 -2.33 15.86
CA ASP A 49 10.66 -1.27 16.74
C ASP A 49 9.42 -0.58 16.16
N LYS A 50 9.35 -0.43 14.83
CA LYS A 50 8.15 0.13 14.20
C LYS A 50 6.98 -0.87 14.23
N ILE A 51 7.24 -2.15 14.01
CA ILE A 51 6.21 -3.21 14.15
C ILE A 51 5.72 -3.28 15.60
N GLN A 52 6.63 -3.26 16.57
CA GLN A 52 6.26 -3.25 17.99
C GLN A 52 5.40 -2.04 18.32
N ARG A 53 5.80 -0.86 17.88
CA ARG A 53 5.00 0.36 18.08
C ARG A 53 3.60 0.26 17.46
N PHE A 54 3.48 -0.31 16.27
CA PHE A 54 2.18 -0.54 15.64
C PHE A 54 1.27 -1.40 16.51
N VAL A 55 1.82 -2.49 17.06
CA VAL A 55 1.09 -3.41 17.95
C VAL A 55 0.74 -2.73 19.26
N ASP A 56 1.71 -2.08 19.91
CA ASP A 56 1.52 -1.39 21.18
C ASP A 56 0.44 -0.30 21.09
N GLU A 57 0.53 0.57 20.07
CA GLU A 57 -0.47 1.62 19.85
C GLU A 57 -1.86 1.04 19.55
N SER A 58 -1.93 -0.07 18.79
CA SER A 58 -3.19 -0.73 18.49
C SER A 58 -3.86 -1.30 19.74
N ILE A 59 -3.09 -1.93 20.63
CA ILE A 59 -3.58 -2.47 21.91
C ILE A 59 -3.95 -1.35 22.89
N GLU A 60 -3.06 -0.38 23.09
CA GLU A 60 -3.29 0.75 24.00
C GLU A 60 -4.54 1.57 23.66
N LEU A 61 -4.81 1.75 22.37
CA LEU A 61 -5.97 2.47 21.86
C LEU A 61 -7.22 1.59 21.75
N ASN A 62 -7.13 0.31 22.10
CA ASN A 62 -8.19 -0.68 21.87
C ASN A 62 -8.70 -0.63 20.42
N TYR A 63 -7.77 -0.47 19.46
CA TYR A 63 -8.11 -0.31 18.05
C TYR A 63 -8.42 -1.67 17.43
N GLN A 64 -9.62 -1.82 16.87
CA GLN A 64 -10.12 -3.09 16.35
C GLN A 64 -9.90 -3.21 14.85
N TRP A 65 -8.72 -3.68 14.44
CA TRP A 65 -8.47 -3.99 13.03
C TRP A 65 -9.35 -5.16 12.60
N GLU A 66 -10.07 -5.01 11.49
CA GLU A 66 -10.79 -6.10 10.84
C GLU A 66 -9.83 -6.99 10.04
N ARG A 67 -8.84 -6.34 9.39
CA ARG A 67 -7.88 -7.04 8.54
C ARG A 67 -6.51 -6.40 8.58
N ILE A 68 -5.49 -7.24 8.75
CA ILE A 68 -4.07 -6.87 8.66
C ILE A 68 -3.40 -7.72 7.59
N GLY A 69 -2.87 -7.07 6.55
CA GLY A 69 -2.03 -7.71 5.52
C GLY A 69 -0.55 -7.56 5.82
N ILE A 70 0.22 -8.64 5.82
CA ILE A 70 1.69 -8.60 5.89
C ILE A 70 2.21 -8.60 4.46
N MET A 71 2.64 -7.45 3.99
CA MET A 71 2.91 -7.19 2.59
C MET A 71 4.30 -6.59 2.38
N GLY A 72 4.56 -6.14 1.15
CA GLY A 72 5.77 -5.44 0.78
C GLY A 72 6.10 -5.65 -0.69
N GLY A 73 7.36 -5.60 -1.07
CA GLY A 73 7.83 -6.13 -2.34
C GLY A 73 7.63 -7.64 -2.35
N GLU A 74 8.50 -8.37 -1.65
CA GLU A 74 8.32 -9.78 -1.33
C GLU A 74 8.57 -9.99 0.18
N PRO A 75 7.55 -10.31 0.97
CA PRO A 75 7.67 -10.43 2.43
C PRO A 75 8.73 -11.43 2.89
N THR A 76 8.90 -12.54 2.16
CA THR A 76 9.88 -13.59 2.51
C THR A 76 11.34 -13.16 2.35
N LEU A 77 11.60 -11.98 1.79
CA LEU A 77 12.94 -11.38 1.73
C LEU A 77 13.31 -10.58 2.99
N HIS A 78 12.35 -10.36 3.91
CA HIS A 78 12.67 -9.67 5.16
C HIS A 78 13.42 -10.64 6.09
N PRO A 79 14.68 -10.33 6.51
CA PRO A 79 15.50 -11.25 7.28
C PRO A 79 14.93 -11.56 8.66
N GLN A 80 14.08 -10.71 9.19
CA GLN A 80 13.43 -10.86 10.50
C GLN A 80 11.92 -11.11 10.36
N LEU A 81 11.49 -11.80 9.30
CA LEU A 81 10.06 -12.08 9.09
C LEU A 81 9.45 -12.87 10.25
N SER A 82 10.20 -13.83 10.81
CA SER A 82 9.73 -14.64 11.94
C SER A 82 9.51 -13.80 13.19
N GLU A 83 10.40 -12.85 13.47
CA GLU A 83 10.27 -11.93 14.60
C GLU A 83 9.10 -10.97 14.40
N ILE A 84 8.89 -10.47 13.19
CA ILE A 84 7.72 -9.65 12.84
C ILE A 84 6.42 -10.43 13.11
N ILE A 85 6.35 -11.67 12.66
CA ILE A 85 5.18 -12.53 12.87
C ILE A 85 4.94 -12.75 14.37
N ASN A 86 6.00 -12.98 15.16
CA ASN A 86 5.89 -13.14 16.61
C ASN A 86 5.35 -11.87 17.30
N ILE A 87 5.81 -10.68 16.90
CA ILE A 87 5.30 -9.41 17.43
C ILE A 87 3.81 -9.22 17.04
N LEU A 88 3.45 -9.51 15.80
CA LEU A 88 2.05 -9.41 15.33
C LEU A 88 1.12 -10.43 16.00
N TYR A 89 1.67 -11.55 16.52
CA TYR A 89 0.91 -12.54 17.27
C TYR A 89 0.35 -11.97 18.58
N ASP A 90 1.02 -11.03 19.23
CA ASP A 90 0.51 -10.35 20.43
C ASP A 90 -0.80 -9.60 20.10
N TYR A 91 -0.87 -8.94 18.94
CA TYR A 91 -2.12 -8.33 18.50
C TYR A 91 -3.18 -9.37 18.11
N HIS A 92 -2.79 -10.48 17.48
CA HIS A 92 -3.74 -11.57 17.20
C HIS A 92 -4.34 -12.17 18.48
N GLN A 93 -3.57 -12.27 19.57
CA GLN A 93 -4.10 -12.68 20.86
C GLN A 93 -5.06 -11.64 21.47
N PHE A 94 -4.78 -10.36 21.29
CA PHE A 94 -5.64 -9.26 21.73
C PHE A 94 -6.95 -9.20 20.93
N ASN A 95 -6.89 -9.36 19.60
CA ASN A 95 -8.05 -9.37 18.70
C ASN A 95 -8.07 -10.63 17.81
N PRO A 96 -8.55 -11.79 18.32
CA PRO A 96 -8.59 -13.04 17.55
C PRO A 96 -9.53 -13.01 16.34
N SER A 97 -10.44 -12.03 16.25
CA SER A 97 -11.32 -11.85 15.11
C SER A 97 -10.69 -11.12 13.94
N CYS A 98 -9.51 -10.50 14.15
CA CYS A 98 -8.78 -9.84 13.09
C CYS A 98 -8.28 -10.85 12.06
N HIS A 99 -8.60 -10.61 10.79
CA HIS A 99 -8.13 -11.45 9.69
C HIS A 99 -6.71 -11.06 9.28
N PHE A 100 -5.74 -11.93 9.59
CA PHE A 100 -4.36 -11.78 9.12
C PHE A 100 -4.15 -12.51 7.81
N TRP A 101 -3.50 -11.86 6.86
CA TRP A 101 -3.20 -12.45 5.57
C TRP A 101 -1.86 -11.97 5.02
N THR A 102 -1.31 -12.74 4.09
CA THR A 102 -0.10 -12.36 3.35
C THR A 102 -0.16 -12.89 1.93
N ARG A 103 0.59 -12.25 1.04
CA ARG A 103 0.78 -12.70 -0.33
C ARG A 103 2.25 -12.75 -0.65
N SER A 104 2.71 -13.89 -1.19
CA SER A 104 4.10 -14.10 -1.59
C SER A 104 4.19 -14.71 -2.99
N ASN A 105 5.27 -14.42 -3.69
CA ASN A 105 5.61 -15.07 -4.96
C ASN A 105 6.13 -16.51 -4.81
N CYS A 106 6.38 -16.95 -3.59
CA CYS A 106 6.80 -18.31 -3.22
C CYS A 106 8.12 -18.80 -3.81
N ILE A 107 8.98 -17.91 -4.28
CA ILE A 107 10.33 -18.29 -4.74
C ILE A 107 11.18 -18.72 -3.55
N ILE A 108 11.04 -18.04 -2.41
CA ILE A 108 11.66 -18.44 -1.14
C ILE A 108 10.55 -19.06 -0.28
N PRO A 109 10.68 -20.37 0.04
CA PRO A 109 9.71 -21.04 0.91
C PRO A 109 9.71 -20.44 2.31
N PHE A 110 8.52 -20.27 2.88
CA PHE A 110 8.32 -19.87 4.25
C PHE A 110 7.05 -20.52 4.80
N ASP A 111 7.14 -21.11 5.99
CA ASP A 111 6.01 -21.75 6.66
C ASP A 111 5.27 -20.72 7.52
N PHE A 112 4.23 -20.10 6.95
CA PHE A 112 3.38 -19.17 7.69
C PHE A 112 2.55 -19.94 8.73
N PRO A 113 2.36 -19.40 9.95
CA PRO A 113 1.52 -20.04 10.95
C PRO A 113 0.05 -20.04 10.51
N SER A 114 -0.73 -21.01 10.99
CA SER A 114 -2.12 -21.25 10.54
C SER A 114 -3.11 -20.11 10.81
N TRP A 115 -2.76 -19.14 11.65
CA TRP A 115 -3.58 -17.96 11.90
C TRP A 115 -3.38 -16.84 10.85
N ILE A 116 -2.42 -17.01 9.93
CA ILE A 116 -2.20 -16.13 8.78
C ILE A 116 -2.69 -16.83 7.53
N GLU A 117 -3.68 -16.26 6.86
CA GLU A 117 -4.09 -16.74 5.53
C GLU A 117 -2.97 -16.44 4.53
N TYR A 118 -2.44 -17.50 3.93
CA TYR A 118 -1.39 -17.39 2.95
C TYR A 118 -1.95 -17.50 1.52
N GLN A 119 -1.69 -16.47 0.72
CA GLN A 119 -2.06 -16.44 -0.69
C GLN A 119 -0.82 -16.50 -1.58
N LYS A 120 -0.76 -17.52 -2.43
CA LYS A 120 0.29 -17.62 -3.43
C LYS A 120 0.01 -16.67 -4.59
N ASN A 121 0.92 -15.75 -4.84
CA ASN A 121 0.86 -14.88 -6.01
C ASN A 121 1.50 -15.57 -7.22
N ILE A 122 0.70 -16.30 -8.00
CA ILE A 122 1.16 -17.02 -9.22
C ILE A 122 0.95 -16.15 -10.46
N ASP A 123 -0.03 -15.26 -10.41
CA ASP A 123 -0.36 -14.40 -11.54
C ASP A 123 0.34 -13.06 -11.40
N HIS A 124 1.42 -12.90 -12.17
CA HIS A 124 2.19 -11.66 -12.23
C HIS A 124 1.61 -10.67 -13.26
N SER A 125 0.46 -10.99 -13.84
CA SER A 125 -0.22 -10.22 -14.88
C SER A 125 -1.19 -9.19 -14.31
N TYR A 126 -0.76 -8.35 -13.38
CA TYR A 126 -1.52 -7.14 -13.07
C TYR A 126 -1.36 -6.16 -14.23
N HIS A 127 -2.30 -6.23 -15.17
CA HIS A 127 -2.34 -5.48 -16.41
C HIS A 127 -3.05 -4.14 -16.24
N HIS A 128 -2.46 -3.25 -15.47
CA HIS A 128 -3.05 -1.92 -15.33
C HIS A 128 -1.96 -0.86 -15.41
N ALA A 129 -2.19 0.17 -16.18
CA ALA A 129 -1.27 1.29 -16.36
C ALA A 129 -1.12 2.11 -15.06
N PHE A 130 -0.46 1.51 -14.05
CA PHE A 130 -0.27 2.14 -12.73
C PHE A 130 0.49 3.46 -12.82
N TYR A 131 1.51 3.52 -13.68
CA TYR A 131 2.39 4.68 -13.82
C TYR A 131 1.79 5.78 -14.71
N VAL A 132 0.53 6.13 -14.46
CA VAL A 132 -0.17 7.20 -15.17
C VAL A 132 -0.68 8.22 -14.16
N SER A 133 -0.21 9.46 -14.30
CA SER A 133 -0.76 10.56 -13.49
C SER A 133 -2.05 11.07 -14.13
N PRO A 134 -3.15 11.22 -13.36
CA PRO A 134 -4.42 11.72 -13.85
C PRO A 134 -4.29 13.04 -14.64
N GLN A 135 -3.42 13.94 -14.18
CA GLN A 135 -3.19 15.23 -14.82
C GLN A 135 -2.59 15.12 -16.24
N ASP A 136 -1.78 14.08 -16.52
CA ASP A 136 -1.14 13.90 -17.82
C ASP A 136 -2.13 13.44 -18.89
N VAL A 137 -3.29 12.95 -18.47
CA VAL A 137 -4.37 12.47 -19.34
C VAL A 137 -5.67 13.30 -19.17
N ASN A 138 -5.58 14.46 -18.53
CA ASN A 138 -6.69 15.38 -18.26
C ASN A 138 -7.87 14.71 -17.52
N TYR A 139 -7.57 13.75 -16.63
CA TYR A 139 -8.59 13.06 -15.87
C TYR A 139 -9.08 13.91 -14.69
N PRO A 140 -10.40 14.01 -14.45
CA PRO A 140 -10.95 14.87 -13.40
C PRO A 140 -10.65 14.31 -12.00
N MET A 141 -10.18 15.18 -11.07
CA MET A 141 -9.87 14.85 -9.69
C MET A 141 -11.06 15.11 -8.75
N ASN A 142 -12.22 14.53 -9.05
CA ASN A 142 -13.46 14.76 -8.30
C ASN A 142 -14.28 13.48 -8.09
N LYS A 143 -13.62 12.33 -7.98
CA LYS A 143 -14.30 11.06 -7.75
C LYS A 143 -14.95 10.98 -6.37
N ARG A 144 -16.00 10.18 -6.30
CA ARG A 144 -16.66 9.86 -5.05
C ARG A 144 -15.79 8.96 -4.16
N THR A 145 -15.08 7.98 -4.75
CA THR A 145 -14.31 6.97 -4.02
C THR A 145 -13.27 6.28 -4.90
N CYS A 146 -12.41 5.47 -4.28
CA CYS A 146 -11.45 4.59 -4.92
C CYS A 146 -11.55 3.19 -4.27
N HIS A 147 -11.72 2.13 -5.08
CA HIS A 147 -11.87 0.77 -4.55
C HIS A 147 -10.69 0.33 -3.66
N VAL A 148 -9.48 0.80 -3.94
CA VAL A 148 -8.30 0.48 -3.13
C VAL A 148 -8.48 0.87 -1.66
N LEU A 149 -9.23 1.95 -1.38
CA LEU A 149 -9.52 2.36 -0.01
C LEU A 149 -10.40 1.34 0.73
N TYR A 150 -11.28 0.63 0.02
CA TYR A 150 -12.14 -0.39 0.64
C TYR A 150 -11.48 -1.77 0.68
N ASP A 151 -10.76 -2.12 -0.39
CA ASP A 151 -10.19 -3.44 -0.54
C ASP A 151 -8.94 -3.59 0.32
N CYS A 152 -8.03 -2.63 0.26
CA CYS A 152 -6.76 -2.68 0.97
C CYS A 152 -6.79 -1.92 2.30
N GLY A 153 -7.53 -0.80 2.36
CA GLY A 153 -7.52 0.10 3.50
C GLY A 153 -6.26 0.95 3.56
N LEU A 154 -5.81 1.21 4.78
CA LEU A 154 -4.58 1.95 5.07
C LEU A 154 -3.33 1.14 4.71
N MET A 155 -2.19 1.82 4.70
CA MET A 155 -0.88 1.18 4.70
C MET A 155 -0.11 1.62 5.93
N TYR A 156 0.71 0.73 6.48
CA TYR A 156 1.77 1.05 7.44
C TYR A 156 3.12 0.60 6.89
N SER A 157 4.11 1.46 7.00
CA SER A 157 5.47 1.17 6.52
C SER A 157 6.52 1.92 7.33
N HIS A 158 7.77 1.88 6.89
CA HIS A 158 8.83 2.70 7.47
C HIS A 158 8.53 4.22 7.39
N HIS A 159 7.63 4.65 6.50
CA HIS A 159 7.13 6.02 6.40
C HIS A 159 5.98 6.36 7.39
N GLY A 160 5.48 5.39 8.17
CA GLY A 160 4.31 5.55 9.04
C GLY A 160 3.00 5.11 8.37
N TYR A 161 1.87 5.63 8.87
CA TYR A 161 0.53 5.36 8.33
C TYR A 161 0.27 6.18 7.08
N LEU A 162 -0.13 5.54 6.02
CA LEU A 162 -0.32 6.08 4.69
C LEU A 162 -1.74 5.79 4.17
N PRO A 163 -2.26 6.57 3.21
CA PRO A 163 -3.66 6.46 2.83
C PRO A 163 -4.03 5.17 2.11
N CYS A 164 -3.10 4.48 1.45
CA CYS A 164 -3.40 3.21 0.78
C CYS A 164 -2.13 2.43 0.43
N CYS A 165 -2.32 1.19 0.02
CA CYS A 165 -1.26 0.24 -0.34
C CYS A 165 -0.32 0.68 -1.46
N ASN A 166 -0.68 1.71 -2.23
CA ASN A 166 0.14 2.22 -3.34
C ASN A 166 1.06 3.38 -2.93
N SER A 167 1.00 3.82 -1.67
CA SER A 167 1.61 5.10 -1.26
C SER A 167 3.13 5.08 -1.23
N ASN A 168 3.77 3.97 -0.84
CA ASN A 168 5.23 3.90 -0.73
C ASN A 168 5.96 4.25 -2.04
N VAL A 169 5.49 3.73 -3.17
CA VAL A 169 6.12 4.05 -4.46
C VAL A 169 5.96 5.52 -4.83
N HIS A 170 4.85 6.16 -4.45
CA HIS A 170 4.67 7.59 -4.70
C HIS A 170 5.68 8.43 -3.90
N ILE A 171 5.96 8.06 -2.64
CA ILE A 171 6.98 8.75 -1.84
C ILE A 171 8.34 8.66 -2.54
N ARG A 172 8.75 7.46 -2.93
CA ARG A 172 10.03 7.24 -3.61
C ARG A 172 10.12 7.97 -4.95
N ALA A 173 9.09 7.85 -5.77
CA ALA A 173 9.07 8.42 -7.12
C ALA A 173 9.05 9.97 -7.12
N PHE A 174 8.30 10.56 -6.20
CA PHE A 174 8.01 12.00 -6.22
C PHE A 174 8.59 12.76 -5.03
N ASN A 175 9.33 12.08 -4.14
CA ASN A 175 9.88 12.65 -2.90
C ASN A 175 8.78 13.36 -2.08
N LEU A 176 7.68 12.66 -1.86
CA LEU A 176 6.54 13.19 -1.13
C LEU A 176 6.79 13.13 0.39
N ILE A 177 5.92 13.81 1.14
CA ILE A 177 5.96 13.80 2.60
C ILE A 177 5.69 12.40 3.15
N ASP A 178 6.26 12.09 4.31
CA ASP A 178 5.97 10.88 5.06
C ASP A 178 4.51 10.83 5.56
N GLY A 179 4.08 9.64 5.93
CA GLY A 179 2.78 9.38 6.54
C GLY A 179 2.67 9.86 7.99
N ILE A 180 1.55 9.55 8.60
CA ILE A 180 1.26 9.85 10.01
C ILE A 180 2.08 8.91 10.90
N GLN A 181 2.79 9.46 11.89
CA GLN A 181 3.75 8.68 12.68
C GLN A 181 3.14 7.98 13.91
N SER A 182 1.89 8.26 14.27
CA SER A 182 1.19 7.62 15.39
C SER A 182 -0.26 7.34 15.06
N LEU A 183 -0.76 6.17 15.45
CA LEU A 183 -2.15 5.74 15.26
C LEU A 183 -3.16 6.72 15.90
N LYS A 184 -2.79 7.40 16.99
CA LYS A 184 -3.62 8.43 17.64
C LYS A 184 -4.02 9.58 16.71
N ASN A 185 -3.23 9.84 15.69
CA ASN A 185 -3.44 10.93 14.71
C ASN A 185 -4.05 10.44 13.40
N VAL A 186 -4.28 9.13 13.27
CA VAL A 186 -4.92 8.53 12.10
C VAL A 186 -6.42 8.72 12.19
N ASN A 187 -6.98 9.46 11.25
CA ASN A 187 -8.41 9.69 11.09
C ASN A 187 -8.71 10.05 9.64
N ILE A 188 -9.99 10.12 9.29
CA ILE A 188 -10.41 10.44 7.92
C ILE A 188 -9.81 11.74 7.42
N GLU A 189 -9.79 12.77 8.22
CA GLU A 189 -9.29 14.09 7.78
C GLU A 189 -7.81 14.04 7.45
N SER A 190 -6.99 13.42 8.32
CA SER A 190 -5.53 13.28 8.10
C SER A 190 -5.24 12.42 6.86
N MET A 191 -5.99 11.32 6.66
CA MET A 191 -5.81 10.45 5.50
C MET A 191 -6.26 11.12 4.19
N MET A 192 -7.39 11.84 4.20
CA MET A 192 -7.84 12.57 3.01
C MET A 192 -6.88 13.69 2.59
N ARG A 193 -6.21 14.36 3.54
CA ARG A 193 -5.12 15.32 3.21
C ARG A 193 -3.96 14.63 2.49
N LEU A 194 -3.58 13.43 2.91
CA LEU A 194 -2.57 12.64 2.22
C LEU A 194 -3.05 12.21 0.83
N CYS A 195 -4.32 11.78 0.69
CA CYS A 195 -4.91 11.48 -0.61
C CYS A 195 -4.84 12.65 -1.59
N GLU A 196 -5.03 13.90 -1.13
CA GLU A 196 -4.88 15.11 -1.98
C GLU A 196 -3.48 15.23 -2.60
N ILE A 197 -2.47 14.70 -1.92
CA ILE A 197 -1.08 14.72 -2.37
C ILE A 197 -0.78 13.53 -3.29
N TYR A 198 -1.14 12.33 -2.86
CA TYR A 198 -0.73 11.08 -3.52
C TYR A 198 -1.57 10.75 -4.76
N CYS A 199 -2.88 10.94 -4.69
CA CYS A 199 -3.79 10.53 -5.77
C CYS A 199 -3.57 11.28 -7.08
N LYS A 200 -2.94 12.46 -7.06
CA LYS A 200 -2.57 13.23 -8.26
C LYS A 200 -1.61 12.46 -9.18
N HIS A 201 -0.92 11.48 -8.65
CA HIS A 201 0.07 10.69 -9.37
C HIS A 201 -0.38 9.25 -9.63
N CYS A 202 -1.54 8.84 -9.12
CA CYS A 202 -1.95 7.46 -9.05
C CYS A 202 -2.82 7.05 -10.24
N GLY A 203 -2.35 6.12 -11.07
CA GLY A 203 -3.14 5.54 -12.16
C GLY A 203 -4.37 4.77 -11.65
N TRP A 204 -4.26 4.12 -10.50
CA TRP A 204 -5.38 3.43 -9.87
C TRP A 204 -6.53 4.34 -9.48
N TYR A 205 -6.26 5.63 -9.25
CA TYR A 205 -7.32 6.60 -9.03
C TYR A 205 -8.33 6.64 -10.20
N MET A 206 -7.90 6.33 -11.42
CA MET A 206 -8.72 6.35 -12.63
C MET A 206 -9.44 5.03 -12.90
N MET A 207 -9.07 3.95 -12.20
CA MET A 207 -9.54 2.60 -12.53
C MET A 207 -10.99 2.32 -12.18
N ASP A 208 -11.57 3.02 -11.21
CA ASP A 208 -12.97 2.82 -10.82
C ASP A 208 -13.97 3.22 -11.91
N ASP A 209 -13.49 3.92 -12.95
CA ASP A 209 -14.27 4.20 -14.15
C ASP A 209 -14.13 3.06 -15.20
N PHE A 210 -14.08 1.82 -14.76
CA PHE A 210 -14.01 0.66 -15.66
C PHE A 210 -15.09 0.67 -16.73
N GLU A 211 -16.27 1.21 -16.44
CA GLU A 211 -17.35 1.39 -17.42
C GLU A 211 -17.00 2.42 -18.52
N SER A 212 -16.05 3.32 -18.25
CA SER A 212 -15.63 4.36 -19.20
C SER A 212 -14.49 3.95 -20.14
N GLY A 213 -13.83 2.82 -19.89
CA GLY A 213 -12.77 2.28 -20.75
C GLY A 213 -11.46 3.07 -20.80
N HIS A 214 -11.33 4.18 -20.08
CA HIS A 214 -10.21 5.11 -20.23
C HIS A 214 -8.81 4.55 -19.95
N LEU A 215 -8.68 3.58 -19.05
CA LEU A 215 -7.36 2.96 -18.79
C LEU A 215 -7.06 1.75 -19.67
N MET A 216 -8.07 1.12 -20.24
CA MET A 216 -7.91 0.00 -21.15
C MET A 216 -7.22 0.40 -22.47
N GLU A 217 -7.17 1.69 -22.77
CA GLU A 217 -6.48 2.24 -23.94
C GLU A 217 -4.94 2.30 -23.75
N TYR A 218 -4.43 2.21 -22.52
CA TYR A 218 -3.01 2.28 -22.25
C TYR A 218 -2.42 0.87 -22.09
N PRO A 219 -1.36 0.53 -22.86
CA PRO A 219 -0.67 -0.74 -22.65
C PRO A 219 -0.02 -0.78 -21.24
N ASP A 220 0.11 -1.96 -20.68
CA ASP A 220 0.69 -2.24 -19.36
C ASP A 220 2.06 -1.61 -19.11
N THR A 221 2.78 -1.34 -20.19
CA THR A 221 4.10 -0.70 -20.16
C THR A 221 4.03 0.82 -20.30
N TYR A 222 2.83 1.37 -20.43
CA TYR A 222 2.69 2.83 -20.59
C TYR A 222 3.06 3.55 -19.29
N MET A 223 3.86 4.58 -19.45
CA MET A 223 4.25 5.48 -18.37
C MET A 223 4.04 6.91 -18.83
N SER A 224 3.25 7.67 -18.08
CA SER A 224 2.98 9.07 -18.40
C SER A 224 4.22 9.95 -18.20
N GLU A 225 4.18 11.17 -18.73
CA GLU A 225 5.33 12.09 -18.69
C GLU A 225 5.78 12.39 -17.26
N THR A 226 4.86 12.63 -16.34
CA THR A 226 5.15 12.89 -14.92
C THR A 226 5.91 11.72 -14.29
N TRP A 227 5.49 10.48 -14.53
CA TRP A 227 6.17 9.28 -14.02
C TRP A 227 7.52 9.05 -14.70
N ARG A 228 7.66 9.30 -16.00
CA ARG A 228 8.97 9.19 -16.69
C ARG A 228 9.98 10.14 -16.08
N LYS A 229 9.60 11.40 -15.86
CA LYS A 229 10.46 12.40 -15.20
C LYS A 229 10.84 11.99 -13.77
N ALA A 230 9.91 11.38 -13.03
CA ALA A 230 10.19 10.84 -11.69
C ALA A 230 11.19 9.69 -11.75
N MET A 231 11.00 8.74 -12.66
CA MET A 231 11.91 7.61 -12.87
C MET A 231 13.32 8.06 -13.27
N ASP A 232 13.43 9.03 -14.17
CA ASP A 232 14.73 9.57 -14.61
C ASP A 232 15.47 10.22 -13.43
N ARG A 233 14.77 10.99 -12.59
CA ARG A 233 15.34 11.55 -11.36
C ARG A 233 15.76 10.47 -10.37
N TYR A 234 14.94 9.45 -10.19
CA TYR A 234 15.22 8.34 -9.27
C TYR A 234 16.52 7.62 -9.67
N LYS A 235 16.70 7.32 -10.96
CA LYS A 235 17.91 6.69 -11.50
C LYS A 235 19.20 7.52 -11.36
N LEU A 236 19.09 8.83 -11.17
CA LEU A 236 20.25 9.70 -10.98
C LEU A 236 20.75 9.72 -9.54
N VAL A 237 19.94 9.27 -8.57
CA VAL A 237 20.26 9.33 -7.14
C VAL A 237 20.43 7.94 -6.50
N THR A 238 20.13 6.87 -7.22
CA THR A 238 20.33 5.47 -6.82
C THR A 238 21.41 4.81 -7.66
#